data_fac8421077427099fb8007512334b2e7
#
_entry.id   fac8421077427099fb8007512334b2e7
#
_cell.length_a   1.000
_cell.length_b   1.000
_cell.length_c   1.000
_cell.angle_alpha   90.00
_cell.angle_beta   90.00
_cell.angle_gamma   90.00
#
_symmetry.space_group_name_H-M   'P 1'
#
loop_
_entity.id
_entity.type
_entity.pdbx_description
1 polymer ?
#
loop_
_entity_poly.entity_id
_entity_poly.type
_entity_poly.pdbx_seq_one_letter_code
_entity_poly.pdbx_strand_id
1 'polypeptide(L)' 'MEGHIINIDPEILGGTPVFSGTRVPIKNLFDYLESGESIDYFLDDFSAVQREQVIKILEMSQHLIETSSNNLHENPA' A
#
# COMPACT_ATOMS: atom_id res chain seq x y z
N MET A 1 -14.07 13.30 2.98
CA MET A 1 -13.76 12.71 1.85
C MET A 1 -13.38 11.32 2.02
N GLU A 2 -14.10 10.56 1.46
CA GLU A 2 -13.78 9.25 1.57
C GLU A 2 -12.67 9.09 0.69
N GLY A 3 -12.04 8.18 0.58
CA GLY A 3 -10.97 8.01 -0.32
C GLY A 3 -9.62 8.11 0.29
N HIS A 4 -9.53 8.47 1.55
CA HIS A 4 -8.24 8.46 2.17
C HIS A 4 -7.90 7.03 2.49
N ILE A 5 -7.05 6.45 1.69
CA ILE A 5 -6.61 5.08 1.89
C ILE A 5 -5.39 5.04 2.77
N ILE A 6 -4.54 6.06 2.67
CA ILE A 6 -3.30 6.12 3.41
C ILE A 6 -3.38 7.26 4.41
N ASN A 7 -2.93 7.01 5.62
CA ASN A 7 -2.85 8.03 6.64
C ASN A 7 -1.40 8.21 7.06
N ILE A 8 -0.96 9.45 7.13
CA ILE A 8 0.36 9.77 7.60
C ILE A 8 0.20 10.78 8.72
N ASP A 9 0.45 10.34 9.95
CA ASP A 9 0.23 11.15 11.12
C ASP A 9 1.45 11.02 12.01
N PRO A 10 2.09 12.11 12.37
CA PRO A 10 3.29 12.01 13.20
C PRO A 10 3.06 11.29 14.50
N GLU A 11 1.82 11.25 14.97
CA GLU A 11 1.53 10.58 16.21
C GLU A 11 1.25 9.10 16.01
N ILE A 12 1.26 8.62 14.79
CA ILE A 12 1.07 7.21 14.51
C ILE A 12 2.35 6.71 13.91
N LEU A 13 3.09 5.94 14.68
CA LEU A 13 4.34 5.34 14.25
C LEU A 13 5.28 6.36 13.61
N GLY A 14 5.31 7.56 14.19
CA GLY A 14 6.24 8.59 13.76
C GLY A 14 6.02 9.10 12.34
N GLY A 15 4.82 8.97 11.82
CA GLY A 15 4.54 9.46 10.47
C GLY A 15 4.67 8.41 9.40
N THR A 16 4.83 7.16 9.78
CA THR A 16 4.88 6.07 8.81
C THR A 16 3.53 5.96 8.10
N PRO A 17 3.50 5.82 6.79
CA PRO A 17 2.22 5.64 6.10
C PRO A 17 1.55 4.35 6.54
N VAL A 18 0.31 4.48 6.97
CA VAL A 18 -0.48 3.32 7.42
C VAL A 18 -1.78 3.29 6.65
N PHE A 19 -2.46 2.15 6.67
CA PHE A 19 -3.81 2.06 6.13
C PHE A 19 -4.71 2.92 7.00
N SER A 20 -5.55 3.72 6.37
CA SER A 20 -6.44 4.64 7.10
C SER A 20 -7.26 3.89 8.11
N GLY A 21 -7.38 4.47 9.29
CA GLY A 21 -8.17 3.86 10.37
C GLY A 21 -7.43 2.76 11.09
N THR A 22 -6.17 2.51 10.77
CA THR A 22 -5.41 1.47 11.43
C THR A 22 -4.04 1.99 11.81
N ARG A 23 -3.27 1.15 12.48
CA ARG A 23 -1.87 1.44 12.74
C ARG A 23 -0.99 0.47 11.93
N VAL A 24 -1.51 -0.11 10.89
CA VAL A 24 -0.80 -1.09 10.10
C VAL A 24 -0.05 -0.40 8.96
N PRO A 25 1.28 -0.46 8.95
CA PRO A 25 2.04 0.20 7.90
C PRO A 25 1.74 -0.39 6.53
N ILE A 26 1.65 0.48 5.54
CA ILE A 26 1.47 0.03 4.16
C ILE A 26 2.61 -0.91 3.76
N LYS A 27 3.80 -0.64 4.25
CA LYS A 27 4.96 -1.44 3.94
C LYS A 27 4.76 -2.91 4.28
N ASN A 28 3.97 -3.18 5.31
CA ASN A 28 3.75 -4.58 5.72
C ASN A 28 3.09 -5.38 4.63
N LEU A 29 2.18 -4.77 3.87
CA LEU A 29 1.55 -5.48 2.76
C LEU A 29 2.59 -5.92 1.75
N PHE A 30 3.48 -5.01 1.37
CA PHE A 30 4.47 -5.34 0.36
C PHE A 30 5.48 -6.35 0.88
N ASP A 31 5.81 -6.29 2.16
CA ASP A 31 6.71 -7.28 2.75
C ASP A 31 6.10 -8.68 2.66
N TYR A 32 4.80 -8.79 2.92
CA TYR A 32 4.11 -10.08 2.82
C TYR A 32 4.13 -10.59 1.38
N LEU A 33 3.80 -9.71 0.44
CA LEU A 33 3.76 -10.14 -0.95
C LEU A 33 5.15 -10.52 -1.45
N GLU A 34 6.17 -9.81 -1.02
CA GLU A 34 7.53 -10.13 -1.40
C GLU A 34 7.98 -11.46 -0.84
N SER A 35 7.42 -11.85 0.28
CA SER A 35 7.74 -13.15 0.86
C SER A 35 6.93 -14.27 0.25
N GLY A 36 6.04 -13.96 -0.69
CA GLY A 36 5.24 -15.00 -1.33
C GLY A 36 3.92 -15.28 -0.62
N GLU A 37 3.57 -14.45 0.38
CA GLU A 37 2.30 -14.66 1.08
C GLU A 37 1.16 -14.06 0.29
N SER A 38 -0.04 -14.59 0.51
CA SER A 38 -1.21 -14.10 -0.20
C SER A 38 -1.80 -12.89 0.49
N ILE A 39 -2.65 -12.18 -0.23
CA ILE A 39 -3.41 -11.09 0.35
C ILE A 39 -4.30 -11.61 1.46
N ASP A 40 -4.88 -12.79 1.28
CA ASP A 40 -5.74 -13.37 2.31
C ASP A 40 -4.96 -13.60 3.59
N TYR A 41 -3.74 -14.08 3.48
CA TYR A 41 -2.93 -14.33 4.66
C TYR A 41 -2.62 -13.00 5.36
N PHE A 42 -2.30 -11.97 4.58
CA PHE A 42 -2.05 -10.65 5.14
C PHE A 42 -3.29 -10.14 5.89
N LEU A 43 -4.47 -10.30 5.29
CA LEU A 43 -5.69 -9.81 5.92
C LEU A 43 -6.05 -10.61 7.17
N ASP A 44 -5.67 -11.87 7.21
CA ASP A 44 -5.89 -12.65 8.42
C ASP A 44 -5.03 -12.14 9.56
N ASP A 45 -3.79 -11.77 9.26
CA ASP A 45 -2.89 -11.29 10.28
C ASP A 45 -3.21 -9.85 10.70
N PHE A 46 -3.73 -9.06 9.80
CA PHE A 46 -4.03 -7.66 10.08
C PHE A 46 -5.50 -7.37 9.82
N SER A 47 -6.34 -7.89 10.71
CA SER A 47 -7.78 -7.84 10.49
C SER A 47 -8.37 -6.44 10.50
N ALA A 48 -7.63 -5.45 10.96
CA ALA A 48 -8.12 -4.09 10.93
C ALA A 48 -8.09 -3.51 9.51
N VAL A 49 -7.36 -4.17 8.60
CA VAL A 49 -7.27 -3.71 7.22
C VAL A 49 -8.36 -4.38 6.41
N GLN A 50 -9.04 -3.62 5.55
CA GLN A 50 -10.08 -4.16 4.70
C GLN A 50 -9.48 -4.55 3.36
N ARG A 51 -10.07 -5.56 2.74
CA ARG A 51 -9.59 -6.01 1.42
C ARG A 51 -9.62 -4.86 0.42
N GLU A 52 -10.64 -4.02 0.49
CA GLU A 52 -10.76 -2.91 -0.38
C GLU A 52 -9.58 -1.98 -0.28
N GLN A 53 -9.04 -1.80 0.92
CA GLN A 53 -7.89 -0.94 1.12
C GLN A 53 -6.66 -1.53 0.44
N VAL A 54 -6.49 -2.84 0.53
CA VAL A 54 -5.37 -3.50 -0.12
C VAL A 54 -5.47 -3.34 -1.64
N ILE A 55 -6.65 -3.56 -2.19
CA ILE A 55 -6.85 -3.44 -3.63
C ILE A 55 -6.54 -2.02 -4.08
N LYS A 56 -7.00 -1.03 -3.32
CA LYS A 56 -6.75 0.36 -3.70
C LYS A 56 -5.27 0.70 -3.65
N ILE A 57 -4.54 0.18 -2.70
CA ILE A 57 -3.10 0.42 -2.63
C ILE A 57 -2.43 -0.17 -3.86
N LEU A 58 -2.83 -1.36 -4.25
CA LEU A 58 -2.22 -1.99 -5.41
C LEU A 58 -2.56 -1.22 -6.69
N GLU A 59 -3.79 -0.75 -6.79
CA GLU A 59 -4.19 0.05 -7.95
C GLU A 59 -3.44 1.36 -8.00
N MET A 60 -3.25 2.01 -6.86
CA MET A 60 -2.50 3.24 -6.81
C MET A 60 -1.05 3.01 -7.21
N SER A 61 -0.48 1.90 -6.77
CA SER A 61 0.89 1.57 -7.12
C SER A 61 1.02 1.33 -8.62
N GLN A 62 0.06 0.63 -9.19
CA GLN A 62 0.06 0.37 -10.60
C GLN A 62 -0.06 1.67 -11.40
N HIS A 63 -0.97 2.53 -10.99
CA HIS A 63 -1.19 3.80 -11.64
C HIS A 63 0.07 4.66 -11.61
N LEU A 64 0.74 4.69 -10.48
CA LEU A 64 1.95 5.45 -10.33
C LEU A 64 3.03 4.94 -11.28
N ILE A 65 3.17 3.64 -11.38
CA ILE A 65 4.15 3.06 -12.27
C ILE A 65 3.81 3.38 -13.71
N GLU A 66 2.54 3.28 -14.07
CA GLU A 66 2.13 3.56 -15.45
C GLU A 66 2.33 5.01 -15.81
N THR A 67 2.05 5.93 -14.91
CA THR A 67 2.23 7.33 -15.22
C THR A 67 3.69 7.72 -15.26
N SER A 68 4.55 6.95 -14.62
CA SER A 68 5.97 7.22 -14.62
C SER A 68 6.69 6.47 -15.71
N SER A 69 6.00 5.60 -16.42
CA SER A 69 6.69 4.67 -17.30
C SER A 69 7.35 5.37 -18.48
N ASN A 70 6.84 6.52 -18.90
CA ASN A 70 7.48 7.23 -19.97
C ASN A 70 8.89 7.62 -19.58
N ASN A 71 9.07 8.15 -18.39
CA ASN A 71 10.40 8.51 -17.94
C ASN A 71 11.30 7.29 -17.79
N LEU A 72 10.77 6.24 -17.26
CA LEU A 72 11.56 5.03 -17.08
C LEU A 72 11.87 4.40 -18.42
N HIS A 73 10.95 4.47 -19.34
CA HIS A 73 11.08 3.82 -20.61
C HIS A 73 11.99 4.54 -21.53
N GLU A 74 12.13 5.82 -21.37
CA GLU A 74 12.99 6.55 -22.17
C GLU A 74 14.38 6.26 -21.96
N ASN A 75 14.69 5.57 -20.97
CA ASN A 75 16.00 5.26 -20.73
C ASN A 75 16.34 4.09 -21.50
N PRO A 76 16.71 4.23 -22.68
CA PRO A 76 16.85 3.10 -23.49
C PRO A 76 18.06 2.46 -23.13
N ALA A 77 18.02 1.42 -23.18
CA ALA A 77 19.22 0.82 -22.87
C ALA A 77 20.06 0.83 -23.99
#